data_7e76364ea32ed5a10b0ca8e5724ee998
#
_entry.id   7e76364ea32ed5a10b0ca8e5724ee998
#
_cell.length_a   1.000
_cell.length_b   1.000
_cell.length_c   1.000
_cell.angle_alpha   90.00
_cell.angle_beta   90.00
_cell.angle_gamma   90.00
#
_symmetry.space_group_name_H-M   'P 1'
#
loop_
_entity.id
_entity.type
_entity.pdbx_description
1 polymer ?
#
loop_
_entity_poly.entity_id
_entity_poly.type
_entity_poly.pdbx_seq_one_letter_code
_entity_poly.pdbx_strand_id
1 'polypeptide(L)'
;MNTTLITGASSGIGAAFARKLAARGRNVLLVARSEDKLIALCNELGRLTSIRAQYVALDLEQPDAAAQLFDETKKRELEIDMLINNAGFGSMGDFAKLDPNRELEMIQLNIRAVVDLTHRFLPAMRAQKRGTIINVASTAGFQAVPYMATYAATKAFVLSFSEALWDENRLHGVHVMALCPGVTETGFFDASKIERPPMRTVQTPEEVVDTALRGLARKKSVVVSGWTNWLMTEAERFVPRSLVTRVAGKALRPRFE
;
A
#
# COMPACT_ATOMS: atom_id res chain seq x y z
N MET A 1 -8.82 7.20 21.78
CA MET A 1 -9.79 7.06 20.65
C MET A 1 -9.10 6.32 19.50
N ASN A 2 -9.74 5.27 19.00
CA ASN A 2 -9.19 4.43 17.94
C ASN A 2 -8.96 5.23 16.66
N THR A 3 -7.73 5.26 16.17
CA THR A 3 -7.34 6.04 15.00
C THR A 3 -6.73 5.13 13.94
N THR A 4 -7.11 5.35 12.68
CA THR A 4 -6.47 4.70 11.53
C THR A 4 -5.35 5.59 11.00
N LEU A 5 -4.13 5.08 10.99
CA LEU A 5 -2.99 5.71 10.35
C LEU A 5 -2.90 5.25 8.90
N ILE A 6 -2.85 6.20 7.96
CA ILE A 6 -2.82 5.93 6.51
C ILE A 6 -1.61 6.64 5.90
N THR A 7 -0.67 5.88 5.35
CA THR A 7 0.47 6.44 4.63
C THR A 7 0.14 6.63 3.14
N GLY A 8 0.76 7.62 2.49
CA GLY A 8 0.44 7.96 1.10
C GLY A 8 -0.99 8.48 0.92
N ALA A 9 -1.53 9.15 1.94
CA ALA A 9 -2.93 9.56 2.02
C ALA A 9 -3.30 10.76 1.13
N SER A 10 -2.34 11.43 0.50
CA SER A 10 -2.58 12.65 -0.30
C SER A 10 -3.32 12.42 -1.61
N SER A 11 -3.44 11.18 -2.09
CA SER A 11 -4.10 10.84 -3.36
C SER A 11 -4.44 9.35 -3.47
N GLY A 12 -5.13 8.98 -4.54
CA GLY A 12 -5.36 7.59 -4.94
C GLY A 12 -5.97 6.72 -3.86
N ILE A 13 -5.44 5.50 -3.70
CA ILE A 13 -5.94 4.49 -2.77
C ILE A 13 -5.91 4.98 -1.32
N GLY A 14 -4.85 5.72 -0.91
CA GLY A 14 -4.75 6.25 0.45
C GLY A 14 -5.86 7.27 0.78
N ALA A 15 -6.13 8.20 -0.13
CA ALA A 15 -7.23 9.17 0.03
C ALA A 15 -8.61 8.49 0.02
N ALA A 16 -8.80 7.48 -0.85
CA ALA A 16 -10.03 6.69 -0.87
C ALA A 16 -10.25 5.91 0.44
N PHE A 17 -9.20 5.32 1.03
CA PHE A 17 -9.28 4.74 2.37
C PHE A 17 -9.70 5.77 3.41
N ALA A 18 -9.09 6.96 3.40
CA ALA A 18 -9.42 8.02 4.36
C ALA A 18 -10.91 8.38 4.28
N ARG A 19 -11.46 8.61 3.09
CA ARG A 19 -12.88 8.93 2.88
C ARG A 19 -13.81 7.80 3.33
N LYS A 20 -13.53 6.57 2.91
CA LYS A 20 -14.37 5.40 3.23
C LYS A 20 -14.38 5.08 4.73
N LEU A 21 -13.24 5.25 5.41
CA LEU A 21 -13.14 4.98 6.84
C LEU A 21 -13.73 6.13 7.67
N ALA A 22 -13.54 7.38 7.27
CA ALA A 22 -14.20 8.54 7.88
C ALA A 22 -15.73 8.43 7.79
N ALA A 23 -16.26 8.05 6.63
CA ALA A 23 -17.70 7.80 6.45
C ALA A 23 -18.26 6.68 7.34
N ARG A 24 -17.37 5.79 7.86
CA ARG A 24 -17.72 4.75 8.85
C ARG A 24 -17.46 5.19 10.30
N GLY A 25 -17.25 6.48 10.55
CA GLY A 25 -17.04 7.04 11.88
C GLY A 25 -15.64 6.79 12.48
N ARG A 26 -14.63 6.43 11.67
CA ARG A 26 -13.27 6.20 12.16
C ARG A 26 -12.45 7.48 12.11
N ASN A 27 -11.74 7.80 13.20
CA ASN A 27 -10.73 8.84 13.19
C ASN A 27 -9.56 8.42 12.28
N VAL A 28 -8.94 9.41 11.63
CA VAL A 28 -7.83 9.17 10.70
C VAL A 28 -6.64 10.08 10.99
N LEU A 29 -5.43 9.50 10.87
CA LEU A 29 -4.17 10.23 10.80
C LEU A 29 -3.60 10.03 9.39
N LEU A 30 -3.55 11.09 8.62
CA LEU A 30 -3.13 11.08 7.22
C LEU A 30 -1.66 11.45 7.12
N VAL A 31 -0.86 10.63 6.43
CA VAL A 31 0.59 10.83 6.30
C VAL A 31 0.99 10.86 4.83
N ALA A 32 1.64 11.94 4.40
CA ALA A 32 2.24 12.08 3.07
C ALA A 32 3.18 13.30 3.05
N ARG A 33 3.87 13.52 1.92
CA ARG A 33 4.76 14.67 1.72
C ARG A 33 4.01 15.97 1.40
N SER A 34 2.91 15.87 0.67
CA SER A 34 2.15 17.02 0.15
C SER A 34 1.21 17.57 1.24
N GLU A 35 1.69 18.49 2.04
CA GLU A 35 0.94 19.08 3.17
C GLU A 35 -0.38 19.71 2.72
N ASP A 36 -0.37 20.51 1.66
CA ASP A 36 -1.57 21.18 1.13
C ASP A 36 -2.70 20.20 0.81
N LYS A 37 -2.34 19.03 0.20
CA LYS A 37 -3.32 17.99 -0.11
C LYS A 37 -3.86 17.30 1.14
N LEU A 38 -3.02 17.14 2.16
CA LEU A 38 -3.44 16.58 3.45
C LEU A 38 -4.37 17.53 4.19
N ILE A 39 -4.07 18.85 4.21
CA ILE A 39 -4.93 19.88 4.77
C ILE A 39 -6.30 19.89 4.07
N ALA A 40 -6.29 19.88 2.73
CA ALA A 40 -7.52 19.86 1.96
C ALA A 40 -8.38 18.63 2.27
N LEU A 41 -7.77 17.43 2.35
CA LEU A 41 -8.48 16.21 2.68
C LEU A 41 -8.99 16.20 4.13
N CYS A 42 -8.21 16.68 5.11
CA CYS A 42 -8.67 16.80 6.49
C CYS A 42 -9.88 17.73 6.59
N ASN A 43 -9.85 18.88 5.89
CA ASN A 43 -10.95 19.84 5.86
C ASN A 43 -12.21 19.24 5.19
N GLU A 44 -12.04 18.48 4.10
CA GLU A 44 -13.11 17.74 3.45
C GLU A 44 -13.79 16.77 4.44
N LEU A 45 -12.99 15.92 5.09
CA LEU A 45 -13.48 14.91 6.02
C LEU A 45 -14.15 15.53 7.25
N GLY A 46 -13.60 16.61 7.80
CA GLY A 46 -14.18 17.31 8.96
C GLY A 46 -15.51 17.99 8.65
N ARG A 47 -15.78 18.36 7.39
CA ARG A 47 -17.09 18.90 6.96
C ARG A 47 -18.15 17.83 6.74
N LEU A 48 -17.75 16.64 6.31
CA LEU A 48 -18.67 15.57 5.90
C LEU A 48 -18.98 14.59 7.03
N THR A 49 -18.16 14.58 8.07
CA THR A 49 -18.25 13.58 9.15
C THR A 49 -17.95 14.23 10.50
N SER A 50 -18.36 13.58 11.59
CA SER A 50 -18.07 14.01 12.97
C SER A 50 -16.75 13.43 13.53
N ILE A 51 -15.88 12.88 12.67
CA ILE A 51 -14.61 12.25 13.09
C ILE A 51 -13.50 13.28 13.29
N ARG A 52 -12.45 12.87 13.98
CA ARG A 52 -11.21 13.64 14.04
C ARG A 52 -10.30 13.23 12.89
N ALA A 53 -10.08 14.14 11.92
CA ALA A 53 -9.11 13.99 10.86
C ALA A 53 -7.87 14.83 11.20
N GLN A 54 -6.70 14.17 11.26
CA GLN A 54 -5.41 14.83 11.51
C GLN A 54 -4.41 14.45 10.41
N TYR A 55 -3.34 15.20 10.29
CA TYR A 55 -2.27 14.89 9.35
C TYR A 55 -0.87 15.09 9.95
N VAL A 56 0.10 14.44 9.32
CA VAL A 56 1.54 14.65 9.48
C VAL A 56 2.15 14.73 8.09
N ALA A 57 2.71 15.90 7.76
CA ALA A 57 3.50 16.06 6.54
C ALA A 57 4.90 15.47 6.79
N LEU A 58 5.19 14.32 6.15
CA LEU A 58 6.42 13.57 6.39
C LEU A 58 6.83 12.78 5.15
N ASP A 59 8.13 12.81 4.86
CA ASP A 59 8.74 11.99 3.81
C ASP A 59 9.21 10.65 4.39
N LEU A 60 8.48 9.58 4.08
CA LEU A 60 8.79 8.22 4.53
C LEU A 60 9.98 7.57 3.80
N GLU A 61 10.58 8.25 2.83
CA GLU A 61 11.86 7.84 2.22
C GLU A 61 13.04 8.10 3.17
N GLN A 62 12.89 9.00 4.16
CA GLN A 62 13.93 9.28 5.15
C GLN A 62 14.11 8.12 6.14
N PRO A 63 15.36 7.77 6.49
CA PRO A 63 15.68 6.60 7.32
C PRO A 63 15.01 6.56 8.70
N ASP A 64 14.77 7.71 9.31
CA ASP A 64 14.21 7.89 10.66
C ASP A 64 12.72 8.29 10.66
N ALA A 65 12.11 8.41 9.49
CA ALA A 65 10.73 8.90 9.35
C ALA A 65 9.71 8.02 10.11
N ALA A 66 9.87 6.71 10.11
CA ALA A 66 8.97 5.82 10.85
C ALA A 66 9.07 6.05 12.37
N ALA A 67 10.28 6.34 12.89
CA ALA A 67 10.48 6.69 14.29
C ALA A 67 9.81 8.03 14.61
N GLN A 68 10.06 9.06 13.81
CA GLN A 68 9.44 10.38 13.96
C GLN A 68 7.91 10.29 13.95
N LEU A 69 7.33 9.53 13.01
CA LEU A 69 5.88 9.34 12.95
C LEU A 69 5.33 8.64 14.20
N PHE A 70 6.01 7.59 14.67
CA PHE A 70 5.62 6.88 15.87
C PHE A 70 5.65 7.78 17.11
N ASP A 71 6.71 8.59 17.27
CA ASP A 71 6.84 9.53 18.38
C ASP A 71 5.78 10.65 18.30
N GLU A 72 5.45 11.11 17.09
CA GLU A 72 4.38 12.08 16.89
C GLU A 72 3.01 11.52 17.27
N THR A 73 2.74 10.23 17.00
CA THR A 73 1.50 9.59 17.47
C THR A 73 1.42 9.50 18.99
N LYS A 74 2.53 9.23 19.65
CA LYS A 74 2.61 9.22 21.14
C LYS A 74 2.40 10.61 21.72
N LYS A 75 3.08 11.61 21.15
CA LYS A 75 2.95 13.01 21.59
C LYS A 75 1.52 13.53 21.47
N ARG A 76 0.77 13.06 20.47
CA ARG A 76 -0.65 13.38 20.29
C ARG A 76 -1.60 12.46 21.06
N GLU A 77 -1.09 11.52 21.82
CA GLU A 77 -1.86 10.51 22.57
C GLU A 77 -2.84 9.73 21.68
N LEU A 78 -2.40 9.41 20.45
CA LEU A 78 -3.21 8.68 19.48
C LEU A 78 -3.03 7.15 19.66
N GLU A 79 -4.13 6.46 19.86
CA GLU A 79 -4.18 5.01 19.84
C GLU A 79 -4.40 4.53 18.39
N ILE A 80 -3.34 4.01 17.78
CA ILE A 80 -3.39 3.48 16.41
C ILE A 80 -3.82 2.01 16.46
N ASP A 81 -5.07 1.73 16.15
CA ASP A 81 -5.63 0.38 16.08
C ASP A 81 -5.74 -0.15 14.63
N MET A 82 -5.52 0.72 13.63
CA MET A 82 -5.40 0.32 12.23
C MET A 82 -4.26 1.06 11.56
N LEU A 83 -3.36 0.32 10.92
CA LEU A 83 -2.25 0.83 10.12
C LEU A 83 -2.46 0.45 8.66
N ILE A 84 -2.46 1.43 7.76
CA ILE A 84 -2.52 1.21 6.31
C ILE A 84 -1.21 1.70 5.69
N ASN A 85 -0.31 0.77 5.43
CA ASN A 85 0.94 0.99 4.71
C ASN A 85 0.63 1.04 3.21
N ASN A 86 0.30 2.24 2.71
CA ASN A 86 -0.09 2.46 1.33
C ASN A 86 0.93 3.31 0.56
N ALA A 87 1.78 4.09 1.23
CA ALA A 87 2.82 4.88 0.57
C ALA A 87 3.72 3.98 -0.28
N GLY A 88 4.02 4.41 -1.49
CA GLY A 88 4.89 3.69 -2.40
C GLY A 88 4.85 4.29 -3.81
N PHE A 89 5.88 4.01 -4.56
CA PHE A 89 5.96 4.34 -5.99
C PHE A 89 6.62 3.20 -6.76
N GLY A 90 6.68 3.33 -8.08
CA GLY A 90 7.33 2.38 -8.97
C GLY A 90 8.27 3.07 -9.95
N SER A 91 9.05 2.27 -10.65
CA SER A 91 9.82 2.64 -11.83
C SER A 91 9.54 1.66 -12.95
N MET A 92 9.73 2.10 -14.19
CA MET A 92 9.64 1.25 -15.36
C MET A 92 10.70 1.67 -16.38
N GLY A 93 11.50 0.72 -16.84
CA GLY A 93 12.54 0.97 -17.83
C GLY A 93 13.55 -0.17 -17.94
N ASP A 94 14.48 -0.04 -18.87
CA ASP A 94 15.67 -0.89 -18.91
C ASP A 94 16.50 -0.64 -17.65
N PHE A 95 16.64 -1.66 -16.81
CA PHE A 95 17.27 -1.54 -15.50
C PHE A 95 18.68 -0.93 -15.55
N ALA A 96 19.44 -1.22 -16.61
CA ALA A 96 20.77 -0.67 -16.79
C ALA A 96 20.79 0.86 -17.07
N LYS A 97 19.63 1.43 -17.43
CA LYS A 97 19.45 2.86 -17.75
C LYS A 97 18.66 3.63 -16.70
N LEU A 98 18.07 2.93 -15.69
CA LEU A 98 17.35 3.59 -14.61
C LEU A 98 18.33 4.30 -13.65
N ASP A 99 17.84 5.36 -13.02
CA ASP A 99 18.58 6.03 -11.95
C ASP A 99 18.71 5.12 -10.72
N PRO A 100 19.92 4.71 -10.33
CA PRO A 100 20.11 3.80 -9.20
C PRO A 100 19.63 4.40 -7.86
N ASN A 101 19.70 5.71 -7.68
CA ASN A 101 19.20 6.36 -6.46
C ASN A 101 17.69 6.21 -6.36
N ARG A 102 16.98 6.38 -7.46
CA ARG A 102 15.51 6.22 -7.49
C ARG A 102 15.09 4.78 -7.20
N GLU A 103 15.86 3.79 -7.65
CA GLU A 103 15.62 2.38 -7.33
C GLU A 103 15.82 2.09 -5.82
N LEU A 104 16.85 2.67 -5.21
CA LEU A 104 17.13 2.55 -3.78
C LEU A 104 16.09 3.29 -2.92
N GLU A 105 15.65 4.48 -3.30
CA GLU A 105 14.55 5.22 -2.67
C GLU A 105 13.25 4.39 -2.68
N MET A 106 12.99 3.69 -3.78
CA MET A 106 11.82 2.79 -3.88
C MET A 106 11.91 1.65 -2.86
N ILE A 107 13.05 1.03 -2.68
CA ILE A 107 13.27 -0.01 -1.65
C ILE A 107 13.05 0.58 -0.26
N GLN A 108 13.59 1.77 -0.02
CA GLN A 108 13.45 2.49 1.24
C GLN A 108 11.97 2.73 1.59
N LEU A 109 11.19 3.24 0.65
CA LEU A 109 9.77 3.53 0.89
C LEU A 109 8.91 2.27 0.89
N ASN A 110 9.04 1.42 -0.15
CA ASN A 110 8.15 0.27 -0.34
C ASN A 110 8.44 -0.90 0.60
N ILE A 111 9.64 -1.01 1.15
CA ILE A 111 10.05 -2.11 2.05
C ILE A 111 10.38 -1.59 3.44
N ARG A 112 11.44 -0.79 3.59
CA ARG A 112 11.94 -0.42 4.92
C ARG A 112 10.89 0.32 5.73
N ALA A 113 10.22 1.32 5.17
CA ALA A 113 9.17 2.06 5.86
C ALA A 113 8.02 1.14 6.30
N VAL A 114 7.60 0.18 5.45
CA VAL A 114 6.55 -0.80 5.78
C VAL A 114 6.96 -1.68 6.95
N VAL A 115 8.19 -2.21 6.94
CA VAL A 115 8.71 -3.05 8.04
C VAL A 115 8.82 -2.26 9.33
N ASP A 116 9.43 -1.07 9.29
CA ASP A 116 9.69 -0.25 10.49
C ASP A 116 8.36 0.23 11.12
N LEU A 117 7.42 0.76 10.32
CA LEU A 117 6.09 1.14 10.83
C LEU A 117 5.34 -0.05 11.43
N THR A 118 5.33 -1.18 10.71
CA THR A 118 4.69 -2.40 11.21
C THR A 118 5.30 -2.83 12.54
N HIS A 119 6.63 -2.87 12.65
CA HIS A 119 7.33 -3.27 13.86
C HIS A 119 7.03 -2.35 15.06
N ARG A 120 6.87 -1.04 14.83
CA ARG A 120 6.58 -0.07 15.89
C ARG A 120 5.15 -0.15 16.42
N PHE A 121 4.16 -0.35 15.53
CA PHE A 121 2.75 -0.34 15.94
C PHE A 121 2.22 -1.71 16.37
N LEU A 122 2.77 -2.81 15.86
CA LEU A 122 2.32 -4.17 16.15
C LEU A 122 2.36 -4.55 17.64
N PRO A 123 3.39 -4.20 18.45
CA PRO A 123 3.42 -4.57 19.87
C PRO A 123 2.24 -4.02 20.67
N ALA A 124 1.85 -2.78 20.45
CA ALA A 124 0.70 -2.18 21.13
C ALA A 124 -0.63 -2.85 20.73
N MET A 125 -0.79 -3.17 19.44
CA MET A 125 -1.95 -3.91 18.94
C MET A 125 -2.04 -5.32 19.57
N ARG A 126 -0.91 -6.03 19.68
CA ARG A 126 -0.85 -7.34 20.37
C ARG A 126 -1.21 -7.24 21.84
N ALA A 127 -0.68 -6.24 22.57
CA ALA A 127 -0.99 -6.02 23.99
C ALA A 127 -2.49 -5.79 24.21
N GLN A 128 -3.14 -5.11 23.28
CA GLN A 128 -4.59 -4.86 23.33
C GLN A 128 -5.42 -6.03 22.77
N LYS A 129 -4.78 -7.07 22.22
CA LYS A 129 -5.44 -8.17 21.49
C LYS A 129 -6.40 -7.68 20.40
N ARG A 130 -6.09 -6.55 19.81
CA ARG A 130 -6.92 -5.86 18.82
C ARG A 130 -6.05 -5.00 17.90
N GLY A 131 -6.15 -5.23 16.60
CA GLY A 131 -5.46 -4.40 15.62
C GLY A 131 -5.69 -4.87 14.20
N THR A 132 -5.44 -3.98 13.26
CA THR A 132 -5.48 -4.29 11.83
C THR A 132 -4.29 -3.64 11.14
N ILE A 133 -3.60 -4.39 10.30
CA ILE A 133 -2.54 -3.88 9.42
C ILE A 133 -2.90 -4.24 7.99
N ILE A 134 -3.00 -3.25 7.12
CA ILE A 134 -3.18 -3.44 5.68
C ILE A 134 -1.92 -2.96 4.99
N ASN A 135 -1.22 -3.87 4.34
CA ASN A 135 -0.06 -3.55 3.51
C ASN A 135 -0.46 -3.56 2.04
N VAL A 136 -0.30 -2.43 1.35
CA VAL A 136 -0.64 -2.33 -0.07
C VAL A 136 0.51 -2.87 -0.91
N ALA A 137 0.36 -4.13 -1.33
CA ALA A 137 1.22 -4.83 -2.28
C ALA A 137 0.83 -4.45 -3.73
N SER A 138 0.76 -5.41 -4.63
CA SER A 138 0.31 -5.29 -6.03
C SER A 138 0.12 -6.67 -6.63
N THR A 139 -0.64 -6.79 -7.72
CA THR A 139 -0.59 -8.00 -8.58
C THR A 139 0.81 -8.26 -9.14
N ALA A 140 1.64 -7.22 -9.31
CA ALA A 140 3.05 -7.36 -9.68
C ALA A 140 3.90 -8.12 -8.65
N GLY A 141 3.41 -8.33 -7.42
CA GLY A 141 4.09 -9.10 -6.38
C GLY A 141 4.00 -10.61 -6.56
N PHE A 142 3.13 -11.11 -7.43
CA PHE A 142 2.98 -12.57 -7.66
C PHE A 142 3.98 -13.12 -8.68
N GLN A 143 4.52 -12.27 -9.54
CA GLN A 143 5.42 -12.67 -10.63
C GLN A 143 6.59 -11.70 -10.82
N ALA A 144 7.64 -12.17 -11.51
CA ALA A 144 8.68 -11.29 -12.01
C ALA A 144 8.16 -10.47 -13.19
N VAL A 145 8.31 -9.14 -13.13
CA VAL A 145 7.87 -8.21 -14.19
C VAL A 145 9.11 -7.55 -14.81
N PRO A 146 9.56 -8.00 -15.99
CA PRO A 146 10.64 -7.32 -16.73
C PRO A 146 10.33 -5.83 -16.93
N TYR A 147 11.35 -5.00 -16.92
CA TYR A 147 11.27 -3.54 -16.96
C TYR A 147 10.64 -2.87 -15.71
N MET A 148 10.21 -3.66 -14.72
CA MET A 148 9.77 -3.21 -13.40
C MET A 148 10.39 -4.08 -12.29
N ALA A 149 11.65 -4.47 -12.46
CA ALA A 149 12.30 -5.50 -11.63
C ALA A 149 12.26 -5.15 -10.13
N THR A 150 12.76 -3.97 -9.76
CA THR A 150 12.77 -3.52 -8.38
C THR A 150 11.36 -3.38 -7.81
N TYR A 151 10.45 -2.73 -8.56
CA TYR A 151 9.06 -2.57 -8.11
C TYR A 151 8.38 -3.91 -7.82
N ALA A 152 8.43 -4.84 -8.77
CA ALA A 152 7.83 -6.17 -8.59
C ALA A 152 8.43 -6.91 -7.39
N ALA A 153 9.77 -6.84 -7.23
CA ALA A 153 10.47 -7.43 -6.09
C ALA A 153 10.02 -6.79 -4.76
N THR A 154 9.87 -5.45 -4.69
CA THR A 154 9.36 -4.80 -3.46
C THR A 154 7.94 -5.25 -3.12
N LYS A 155 7.08 -5.42 -4.13
CA LYS A 155 5.69 -5.86 -3.92
C LYS A 155 5.58 -7.35 -3.58
N ALA A 156 6.49 -8.19 -4.09
CA ALA A 156 6.63 -9.59 -3.68
C ALA A 156 7.09 -9.70 -2.21
N PHE A 157 8.03 -8.85 -1.79
CA PHE A 157 8.41 -8.75 -0.37
C PHE A 157 7.22 -8.42 0.51
N VAL A 158 6.47 -7.36 0.17
CA VAL A 158 5.31 -6.91 0.97
C VAL A 158 4.23 -8.00 1.04
N LEU A 159 3.98 -8.72 -0.05
CA LEU A 159 3.04 -9.84 -0.08
C LEU A 159 3.47 -10.94 0.89
N SER A 160 4.67 -11.48 0.73
CA SER A 160 5.20 -12.57 1.57
C SER A 160 5.31 -12.17 3.04
N PHE A 161 5.79 -10.96 3.33
CA PHE A 161 5.87 -10.39 4.67
C PHE A 161 4.50 -10.31 5.35
N SER A 162 3.49 -9.88 4.62
CA SER A 162 2.13 -9.77 5.16
C SER A 162 1.49 -11.12 5.45
N GLU A 163 1.71 -12.12 4.59
CA GLU A 163 1.21 -13.48 4.77
C GLU A 163 1.83 -14.14 6.01
N ALA A 164 3.15 -14.00 6.20
CA ALA A 164 3.83 -14.49 7.40
C ALA A 164 3.28 -13.82 8.67
N LEU A 165 3.19 -12.49 8.68
CA LEU A 165 2.65 -11.76 9.82
C LEU A 165 1.17 -12.04 10.08
N TRP A 166 0.38 -12.37 9.07
CA TRP A 166 -1.00 -12.78 9.27
C TRP A 166 -1.10 -14.03 10.14
N ASP A 167 -0.31 -15.06 9.85
CA ASP A 167 -0.34 -16.29 10.66
C ASP A 167 0.22 -16.07 12.05
N GLU A 168 1.36 -15.39 12.19
CA GLU A 168 1.98 -15.07 13.47
C GLU A 168 1.04 -14.29 14.42
N ASN A 169 0.12 -13.48 13.88
CA ASN A 169 -0.66 -12.52 14.66
C ASN A 169 -2.12 -12.91 14.87
N ARG A 170 -2.64 -13.91 14.15
CA ARG A 170 -4.05 -14.31 14.27
C ARG A 170 -4.46 -14.75 15.67
N LEU A 171 -3.55 -15.39 16.41
CA LEU A 171 -3.79 -15.79 17.80
C LEU A 171 -3.61 -14.65 18.80
N HIS A 172 -3.02 -13.55 18.38
CA HIS A 172 -2.86 -12.34 19.18
C HIS A 172 -3.96 -11.30 18.97
N GLY A 173 -5.01 -11.64 18.22
CA GLY A 173 -6.13 -10.73 17.96
C GLY A 173 -5.80 -9.62 16.97
N VAL A 174 -4.67 -9.70 16.25
CA VAL A 174 -4.27 -8.72 15.23
C VAL A 174 -4.44 -9.33 13.84
N HIS A 175 -5.13 -8.62 12.96
CA HIS A 175 -5.33 -9.03 11.58
C HIS A 175 -4.36 -8.29 10.64
N VAL A 176 -3.50 -9.04 9.94
CA VAL A 176 -2.62 -8.50 8.90
C VAL A 176 -3.12 -8.93 7.54
N MET A 177 -3.19 -8.01 6.58
CA MET A 177 -3.72 -8.27 5.24
C MET A 177 -2.84 -7.64 4.16
N ALA A 178 -2.46 -8.42 3.16
CA ALA A 178 -1.93 -7.89 1.91
C ALA A 178 -3.08 -7.49 0.98
N LEU A 179 -3.11 -6.23 0.57
CA LEU A 179 -3.99 -5.76 -0.50
C LEU A 179 -3.18 -5.72 -1.81
N CYS A 180 -3.65 -6.43 -2.83
CA CYS A 180 -2.97 -6.56 -4.12
C CYS A 180 -3.82 -5.95 -5.24
N PRO A 181 -3.76 -4.61 -5.46
CA PRO A 181 -4.41 -3.98 -6.59
C PRO A 181 -3.75 -4.37 -7.92
N GLY A 182 -4.54 -4.38 -8.98
CA GLY A 182 -4.06 -4.26 -10.34
C GLY A 182 -3.81 -2.79 -10.72
N VAL A 183 -3.86 -2.49 -12.01
CA VAL A 183 -3.76 -1.10 -12.49
C VAL A 183 -4.94 -0.30 -11.96
N THR A 184 -4.64 0.81 -11.28
CA THR A 184 -5.63 1.66 -10.61
C THR A 184 -5.46 3.10 -11.09
N GLU A 185 -6.57 3.83 -11.27
CA GLU A 185 -6.59 5.25 -11.62
C GLU A 185 -6.09 6.10 -10.45
N THR A 186 -4.78 6.24 -10.36
CA THR A 186 -4.12 7.03 -9.33
C THR A 186 -3.02 7.87 -9.95
N GLY A 187 -2.50 8.86 -9.22
CA GLY A 187 -1.27 9.57 -9.57
C GLY A 187 0.01 8.72 -9.50
N PHE A 188 -0.11 7.38 -9.38
CA PHE A 188 1.03 6.47 -9.33
C PHE A 188 1.90 6.54 -10.57
N PHE A 189 1.31 6.57 -11.75
CA PHE A 189 2.02 6.64 -13.02
C PHE A 189 2.74 7.98 -13.18
N ASP A 190 2.09 9.09 -12.76
CA ASP A 190 2.68 10.43 -12.78
C ASP A 190 3.86 10.52 -11.80
N ALA A 191 3.67 10.06 -10.56
CA ALA A 191 4.71 10.03 -9.53
C ALA A 191 5.90 9.14 -9.92
N SER A 192 5.63 8.08 -10.67
CA SER A 192 6.62 7.11 -11.15
C SER A 192 7.26 7.52 -12.49
N LYS A 193 6.78 8.61 -13.13
CA LYS A 193 7.18 9.04 -14.49
C LYS A 193 7.05 7.92 -15.53
N ILE A 194 6.01 7.12 -15.42
CA ILE A 194 5.74 5.96 -16.28
C ILE A 194 4.55 6.29 -17.18
N GLU A 195 4.68 6.05 -18.48
CA GLU A 195 3.51 6.03 -19.37
C GLU A 195 2.53 4.92 -18.95
N ARG A 196 1.27 5.31 -18.81
CA ARG A 196 0.22 4.36 -18.43
C ARG A 196 0.12 3.24 -19.47
N PRO A 197 0.30 1.96 -19.09
CA PRO A 197 0.13 0.87 -20.04
C PRO A 197 -1.32 0.82 -20.55
N PRO A 198 -1.58 0.53 -21.83
CA PRO A 198 -2.92 0.33 -22.37
C PRO A 198 -3.47 -1.00 -21.81
N MET A 199 -4.10 -0.95 -20.66
CA MET A 199 -4.73 -2.10 -20.04
C MET A 199 -6.26 -1.99 -20.11
N ARG A 200 -6.90 -3.13 -20.42
CA ARG A 200 -8.36 -3.20 -20.59
C ARG A 200 -9.15 -3.09 -19.26
N THR A 201 -8.50 -3.30 -18.12
CA THR A 201 -9.15 -3.27 -16.81
C THR A 201 -8.39 -2.33 -15.88
N VAL A 202 -8.86 -1.11 -15.77
CA VAL A 202 -8.37 -0.13 -14.80
C VAL A 202 -9.44 0.01 -13.73
N GLN A 203 -9.06 -0.09 -12.46
CA GLN A 203 -9.98 0.09 -11.34
C GLN A 203 -9.88 1.51 -10.79
N THR A 204 -10.98 2.00 -10.21
CA THR A 204 -10.94 3.22 -9.40
C THR A 204 -10.34 2.92 -8.01
N PRO A 205 -9.75 3.92 -7.33
CA PRO A 205 -9.31 3.77 -5.94
C PRO A 205 -10.41 3.28 -5.00
N GLU A 206 -11.64 3.75 -5.24
CA GLU A 206 -12.83 3.41 -4.45
C GLU A 206 -13.20 1.92 -4.58
N GLU A 207 -13.13 1.35 -5.77
CA GLU A 207 -13.36 -0.08 -6.02
C GLU A 207 -12.32 -0.96 -5.32
N VAL A 208 -11.04 -0.52 -5.34
CA VAL A 208 -9.94 -1.20 -4.65
C VAL A 208 -10.19 -1.20 -3.15
N VAL A 209 -10.54 -0.05 -2.58
CA VAL A 209 -10.82 0.09 -1.13
C VAL A 209 -12.06 -0.71 -0.73
N ASP A 210 -13.12 -0.70 -1.52
CA ASP A 210 -14.32 -1.51 -1.24
C ASP A 210 -13.99 -3.00 -1.22
N THR A 211 -13.12 -3.46 -2.13
CA THR A 211 -12.64 -4.85 -2.16
C THR A 211 -11.80 -5.16 -0.93
N ALA A 212 -10.90 -4.25 -0.52
CA ALA A 212 -10.11 -4.38 0.70
C ALA A 212 -10.99 -4.52 1.95
N LEU A 213 -11.99 -3.64 2.10
CA LEU A 213 -12.87 -3.64 3.27
C LEU A 213 -13.78 -4.87 3.32
N ARG A 214 -14.21 -5.40 2.16
CA ARG A 214 -14.90 -6.71 2.10
C ARG A 214 -13.99 -7.87 2.49
N GLY A 215 -12.72 -7.84 2.04
CA GLY A 215 -11.71 -8.84 2.40
C GLY A 215 -11.39 -8.82 3.90
N LEU A 216 -11.27 -7.63 4.47
CA LEU A 216 -11.04 -7.41 5.89
C LEU A 216 -12.19 -7.99 6.74
N ALA A 217 -13.45 -7.72 6.37
CA ALA A 217 -14.63 -8.28 7.06
C ALA A 217 -14.67 -9.83 7.02
N ARG A 218 -14.05 -10.44 6.01
CA ARG A 218 -13.92 -11.90 5.85
C ARG A 218 -12.61 -12.46 6.43
N LYS A 219 -11.82 -11.65 7.11
CA LYS A 219 -10.51 -11.99 7.71
C LYS A 219 -9.53 -12.65 6.73
N LYS A 220 -9.53 -12.22 5.46
CA LYS A 220 -8.59 -12.74 4.45
C LYS A 220 -7.18 -12.23 4.69
N SER A 221 -6.17 -13.08 4.52
CA SER A 221 -4.74 -12.71 4.56
C SER A 221 -4.29 -11.95 3.32
N VAL A 222 -4.82 -12.35 2.15
CA VAL A 222 -4.51 -11.75 0.84
C VAL A 222 -5.82 -11.39 0.13
N VAL A 223 -5.86 -10.18 -0.41
CA VAL A 223 -6.99 -9.65 -1.19
C VAL A 223 -6.49 -9.11 -2.51
N VAL A 224 -6.77 -9.82 -3.60
CA VAL A 224 -6.53 -9.33 -4.97
C VAL A 224 -7.75 -8.53 -5.41
N SER A 225 -7.54 -7.29 -5.86
CA SER A 225 -8.62 -6.44 -6.34
C SER A 225 -8.89 -6.68 -7.83
N GLY A 226 -10.18 -6.92 -8.15
CA GLY A 226 -10.63 -7.29 -9.50
C GLY A 226 -10.59 -8.80 -9.75
N TRP A 227 -11.72 -9.34 -10.24
CA TRP A 227 -11.85 -10.79 -10.45
C TRP A 227 -10.90 -11.31 -11.54
N THR A 228 -10.64 -10.51 -12.60
CA THR A 228 -9.68 -10.85 -13.66
C THR A 228 -8.26 -10.91 -13.12
N ASN A 229 -7.88 -9.96 -12.28
CA ASN A 229 -6.59 -9.93 -11.61
C ASN A 229 -6.42 -11.16 -10.71
N TRP A 230 -7.46 -11.49 -9.93
CA TRP A 230 -7.46 -12.67 -9.07
C TRP A 230 -7.28 -13.95 -9.90
N LEU A 231 -8.03 -14.11 -10.99
CA LEU A 231 -7.91 -15.29 -11.86
C LEU A 231 -6.49 -15.41 -12.45
N MET A 232 -5.89 -14.28 -12.87
CA MET A 232 -4.51 -14.28 -13.39
C MET A 232 -3.51 -14.71 -12.32
N THR A 233 -3.58 -14.16 -11.12
CA THR A 233 -2.65 -14.49 -10.02
C THR A 233 -2.79 -15.96 -9.57
N GLU A 234 -3.99 -16.55 -9.64
CA GLU A 234 -4.17 -17.97 -9.35
C GLU A 234 -3.66 -18.85 -10.49
N ALA A 235 -3.89 -18.46 -11.75
CA ALA A 235 -3.43 -19.22 -12.92
C ALA A 235 -1.89 -19.30 -13.01
N GLU A 236 -1.19 -18.23 -12.61
CA GLU A 236 0.28 -18.19 -12.59
C GLU A 236 0.90 -19.28 -11.70
N ARG A 237 0.19 -19.78 -10.69
CA ARG A 237 0.66 -20.82 -9.78
C ARG A 237 0.85 -22.20 -10.48
N PHE A 238 0.20 -22.38 -11.61
CA PHE A 238 0.25 -23.63 -12.40
C PHE A 238 1.16 -23.51 -13.63
N VAL A 239 1.82 -22.38 -13.83
CA VAL A 239 2.68 -22.11 -14.98
C VAL A 239 4.13 -21.95 -14.51
N PRO A 240 5.13 -22.53 -15.23
CA PRO A 240 6.53 -22.31 -14.88
C PRO A 240 6.89 -20.82 -14.85
N ARG A 241 7.54 -20.39 -13.77
CA ARG A 241 7.89 -18.96 -13.55
C ARG A 241 8.65 -18.33 -14.73
N SER A 242 9.54 -19.10 -15.38
CA SER A 242 10.29 -18.64 -16.54
C SER A 242 9.39 -18.31 -17.74
N LEU A 243 8.30 -19.05 -17.93
CA LEU A 243 7.34 -18.79 -19.01
C LEU A 243 6.53 -17.54 -18.71
N VAL A 244 6.01 -17.39 -17.49
CA VAL A 244 5.31 -16.18 -17.05
C VAL A 244 6.19 -14.95 -17.26
N THR A 245 7.45 -14.98 -16.80
CA THR A 245 8.41 -13.89 -16.97
C THR A 245 8.65 -13.53 -18.44
N ARG A 246 8.80 -14.55 -19.33
CA ARG A 246 9.01 -14.34 -20.77
C ARG A 246 7.79 -13.70 -21.43
N VAL A 247 6.58 -14.14 -21.07
CA VAL A 247 5.33 -13.57 -21.60
C VAL A 247 5.17 -12.11 -21.16
N ALA A 248 5.38 -11.82 -19.88
CA ALA A 248 5.34 -10.44 -19.36
C ALA A 248 6.41 -9.55 -20.03
N GLY A 249 7.63 -10.07 -20.20
CA GLY A 249 8.70 -9.35 -20.90
C GLY A 249 8.37 -9.06 -22.36
N LYS A 250 7.81 -10.03 -23.08
CA LYS A 250 7.40 -9.84 -24.48
C LYS A 250 6.33 -8.78 -24.65
N ALA A 251 5.42 -8.65 -23.67
CA ALA A 251 4.38 -7.64 -23.70
C ALA A 251 4.89 -6.21 -23.42
N LEU A 252 5.98 -6.06 -22.66
CA LEU A 252 6.52 -4.76 -22.25
C LEU A 252 7.71 -4.30 -23.10
N ARG A 253 8.48 -5.23 -23.68
CA ARG A 253 9.70 -4.97 -24.47
C ARG A 253 9.55 -3.92 -25.57
N PRO A 254 8.50 -3.92 -26.41
CA PRO A 254 8.36 -2.95 -27.51
C PRO A 254 8.32 -1.47 -27.09
N ARG A 255 8.28 -1.20 -25.80
CA ARG A 255 8.28 0.18 -25.27
C ARG A 255 9.69 0.68 -24.93
N PHE A 256 10.69 -0.20 -24.90
CA PHE A 256 12.04 0.08 -24.46
C PHE A 256 13.11 -0.26 -25.51
N GLU A 257 12.71 -0.85 -26.62
CA GLU A 257 13.48 -1.03 -27.87
C GLU A 257 13.11 0.04 -28.88
#